data_27781c53a61fd9f8e57bb813e40c0cf0
#
_entry.id   27781c53a61fd9f8e57bb813e40c0cf0
#
_cell.length_a   1.000
_cell.length_b   1.000
_cell.length_c   1.000
_cell.angle_alpha   90.00
_cell.angle_beta   90.00
_cell.angle_gamma   90.00
#
_symmetry.space_group_name_H-M   'P 1'
#
loop_
_entity.id
_entity.type
_entity.pdbx_description
1 polymer ?
#
loop_
_entity_poly.entity_id
_entity_poly.type
_entity_poly.pdbx_seq_one_letter_code
_entity_poly.pdbx_strand_id
1 'polypeptide(L)'
;MKLTKLALLAAIACGMSAGNALAENNSIQQVGCFSDGCDTCGEVACGCEAIGCESGCDAGCEVGCDSACGCDSGCDSGCGSLGDCSLFGGDCCHDDPFTLFGDVGGVSVGGWVQLGYHSRGNSLFNSRPDDLQLHQAWLYAEKAIDTSCGFDIGGRIDYIYGTDSQDTQAFGTDPRGWDNGWDNGADYGHALPQVYVEAGYGDLSVKLGHFYTIIGYEVVTAPDNFFYSHAYTMYNSEPFTHTGALATYNASDDLTLYGGYVLGWDSGFDDNGDAFLGGASAALTDDLTLTYATTFGRFGANPLGTPEQGYMHSIVADYAVSDNLQYIFQSDLLDSDDGAGATVRETFGINQYLIYNVNDCWAAGARFEWYNQEGVYSA
;
A
#
# COMPACT_ATOMS: atom_id res chain seq x y z
N MET A 1 -16.15 27.92 20.10
CA MET A 1 -15.82 26.50 20.27
C MET A 1 -17.08 25.70 20.05
N LYS A 2 -17.36 25.29 18.81
CA LYS A 2 -18.50 24.41 18.49
C LYS A 2 -17.98 22.98 18.65
N LEU A 3 -18.58 22.23 19.57
CA LEU A 3 -18.36 20.78 19.68
C LEU A 3 -18.82 20.13 18.39
N THR A 4 -17.89 19.85 17.51
CA THR A 4 -18.13 19.14 16.27
C THR A 4 -18.09 17.62 16.58
N LYS A 5 -19.13 17.01 16.22
CA LYS A 5 -19.58 15.62 16.22
C LYS A 5 -18.49 14.57 16.52
N LEU A 6 -18.56 14.03 17.74
CA LEU A 6 -17.94 12.77 18.10
C LEU A 6 -18.68 11.67 17.31
N ALA A 7 -18.14 11.25 16.19
CA ALA A 7 -18.68 10.13 15.44
C ALA A 7 -18.02 8.84 15.95
N LEU A 8 -18.65 8.18 16.90
CA LEU A 8 -18.31 6.83 17.31
C LEU A 8 -18.85 5.87 16.23
N LEU A 9 -18.07 5.53 15.24
CA LEU A 9 -18.38 4.47 14.28
C LEU A 9 -17.81 3.16 14.81
N ALA A 10 -18.56 2.47 15.66
CA ALA A 10 -18.38 1.06 15.90
C ALA A 10 -18.95 0.30 14.68
N ALA A 11 -18.15 0.08 13.66
CA ALA A 11 -18.49 -0.84 12.59
C ALA A 11 -18.07 -2.23 13.04
N ILE A 12 -19.03 -3.06 13.45
CA ILE A 12 -18.82 -4.50 13.49
C ILE A 12 -18.80 -4.95 12.02
N ALA A 13 -17.66 -4.86 11.40
CA ALA A 13 -17.46 -5.48 10.11
C ALA A 13 -17.23 -6.97 10.38
N CYS A 14 -18.29 -7.80 10.26
CA CYS A 14 -18.11 -9.20 9.90
C CYS A 14 -17.60 -9.21 8.46
N GLY A 15 -16.35 -8.80 8.26
CA GLY A 15 -15.64 -8.94 7.02
C GLY A 15 -14.99 -10.31 7.01
N MET A 16 -15.14 -11.06 5.94
CA MET A 16 -14.17 -12.08 5.62
C MET A 16 -12.85 -11.35 5.42
N SER A 17 -12.03 -11.27 6.46
CA SER A 17 -10.68 -10.80 6.36
C SER A 17 -9.92 -11.90 5.61
N ALA A 18 -9.37 -11.54 4.48
CA ALA A 18 -8.23 -12.24 3.97
C ALA A 18 -7.20 -12.32 5.12
N GLY A 19 -6.75 -13.53 5.40
CA GLY A 19 -5.83 -13.79 6.49
C GLY A 19 -4.58 -12.93 6.36
N ASN A 20 -3.99 -12.64 7.48
CA ASN A 20 -2.69 -12.00 7.72
C ASN A 20 -2.04 -11.28 6.52
N ALA A 21 -2.75 -10.44 5.82
CA ALA A 21 -2.19 -9.20 5.44
C ALA A 21 -2.08 -8.42 6.77
N LEU A 22 -1.11 -8.77 7.62
CA LEU A 22 -0.36 -7.74 8.31
C LEU A 22 -0.10 -6.78 7.19
N ALA A 23 -0.76 -5.63 7.19
CA ALA A 23 -0.60 -4.66 6.15
C ALA A 23 0.91 -4.55 5.94
N GLU A 24 1.42 -5.26 4.95
CA GLU A 24 2.59 -4.78 4.28
C GLU A 24 2.11 -3.47 3.76
N ASN A 25 2.27 -2.47 4.61
CA ASN A 25 2.04 -1.10 4.25
C ASN A 25 2.81 -0.91 2.95
N ASN A 26 2.13 -0.96 1.82
CA ASN A 26 2.74 -0.68 0.53
C ASN A 26 3.29 0.74 0.47
N SER A 27 3.06 1.52 1.48
CA SER A 27 3.80 2.73 1.71
C SER A 27 5.23 2.46 2.17
N ILE A 28 5.56 1.26 2.70
CA ILE A 28 6.90 0.97 3.20
C ILE A 28 7.12 -0.54 3.17
N GLN A 29 7.49 -1.09 2.01
CA GLN A 29 8.04 -2.44 1.97
C GLN A 29 9.36 -2.43 2.72
N GLN A 30 9.37 -2.93 3.94
CA GLN A 30 10.59 -3.48 4.51
C GLN A 30 10.87 -4.79 3.78
N VAL A 31 11.71 -4.73 2.78
CA VAL A 31 12.37 -5.91 2.27
C VAL A 31 13.50 -6.22 3.25
N GLY A 32 13.16 -6.91 4.30
CA GLY A 32 14.14 -7.55 5.17
C GLY A 32 14.70 -8.75 4.43
N CYS A 33 15.72 -8.56 3.61
CA CYS A 33 16.56 -9.66 3.21
C CYS A 33 17.45 -10.01 4.41
N PHE A 34 17.14 -11.05 5.14
CA PHE A 34 18.11 -11.70 5.99
C PHE A 34 19.21 -12.27 5.07
N SER A 35 20.31 -11.54 4.99
CA SER A 35 21.50 -11.96 4.26
C SER A 35 22.22 -13.05 5.05
N ASP A 36 22.07 -14.29 4.63
CA ASP A 36 23.25 -15.15 4.66
C ASP A 36 23.96 -14.96 3.32
N GLY A 37 25.18 -14.41 3.43
CA GLY A 37 26.12 -14.01 2.44
C GLY A 37 25.91 -14.44 0.99
N CYS A 38 25.91 -13.46 0.08
CA CYS A 38 26.25 -13.67 -1.32
C CYS A 38 27.64 -14.30 -1.46
N ASP A 39 27.74 -15.61 -1.39
CA ASP A 39 28.89 -16.34 -1.88
C ASP A 39 28.66 -16.61 -3.38
N THR A 40 29.31 -15.76 -4.15
CA THR A 40 29.74 -15.96 -5.55
C THR A 40 28.73 -16.67 -6.47
N CYS A 41 28.18 -15.93 -7.41
CA CYS A 41 27.64 -16.46 -8.68
C CYS A 41 28.70 -17.33 -9.36
N GLY A 42 28.67 -18.63 -9.14
CA GLY A 42 29.57 -19.60 -9.77
C GLY A 42 29.78 -20.82 -8.90
N GLU A 43 29.15 -21.91 -9.31
CA GLU A 43 29.26 -23.26 -8.77
C GLU A 43 28.21 -23.66 -7.72
N VAL A 44 27.22 -24.37 -8.21
CA VAL A 44 26.33 -25.21 -7.41
C VAL A 44 27.20 -26.32 -6.78
N ALA A 45 27.64 -26.12 -5.56
CA ALA A 45 28.24 -27.17 -4.75
C ALA A 45 27.11 -27.79 -3.89
N CYS A 46 26.51 -28.87 -4.37
CA CYS A 46 25.80 -29.79 -3.50
C CYS A 46 26.80 -30.41 -2.52
N GLY A 47 26.85 -29.90 -1.28
CA GLY A 47 27.64 -30.49 -0.19
C GLY A 47 26.96 -31.77 0.29
N CYS A 48 27.37 -32.91 -0.28
CA CYS A 48 27.18 -34.20 0.35
C CYS A 48 28.43 -34.45 1.20
N GLU A 49 28.34 -34.41 2.52
CA GLU A 49 29.37 -34.98 3.39
C GLU A 49 29.50 -36.48 3.13
N ALA A 50 30.66 -36.85 2.63
CA ALA A 50 30.97 -38.23 2.28
C ALA A 50 31.20 -39.09 3.51
N ILE A 51 30.34 -40.06 3.75
CA ILE A 51 30.72 -41.29 4.44
C ILE A 51 31.03 -42.34 3.36
N GLY A 52 32.30 -42.51 3.07
CA GLY A 52 32.92 -43.69 2.50
C GLY A 52 32.33 -44.24 1.20
N CYS A 53 32.87 -43.84 0.05
CA CYS A 53 32.94 -44.69 -1.14
C CYS A 53 34.35 -44.62 -1.71
N GLU A 54 35.15 -45.60 -1.41
CA GLU A 54 36.37 -45.90 -2.19
C GLU A 54 35.95 -46.59 -3.49
N SER A 55 36.61 -46.14 -4.57
CA SER A 55 36.72 -46.74 -5.88
C SER A 55 35.60 -46.59 -6.91
N GLY A 56 35.85 -45.80 -7.94
CA GLY A 56 35.42 -46.05 -9.31
C GLY A 56 34.25 -45.20 -9.79
N CYS A 57 34.53 -44.00 -10.26
CA CYS A 57 33.60 -43.28 -11.14
C CYS A 57 34.23 -43.12 -12.51
N ASP A 58 33.95 -44.08 -13.38
CA ASP A 58 34.07 -43.89 -14.83
C ASP A 58 32.69 -44.18 -15.42
N ALA A 59 32.20 -43.22 -16.19
CA ALA A 59 31.10 -43.30 -17.12
C ALA A 59 29.65 -43.27 -16.56
N GLY A 60 28.94 -42.19 -16.80
CA GLY A 60 27.50 -42.16 -17.05
C GLY A 60 26.61 -41.74 -15.88
N CYS A 61 26.53 -40.44 -15.65
CA CYS A 61 25.39 -39.88 -14.92
C CYS A 61 24.23 -39.61 -15.89
N GLU A 62 23.56 -40.66 -16.30
CA GLU A 62 22.16 -40.61 -16.70
C GLU A 62 21.39 -41.54 -15.78
N VAL A 63 20.28 -41.01 -15.24
CA VAL A 63 19.25 -41.68 -14.45
C VAL A 63 19.41 -41.57 -12.93
N GLY A 64 18.57 -40.69 -12.33
CA GLY A 64 17.89 -40.97 -11.06
C GLY A 64 18.60 -40.47 -9.81
N CYS A 65 18.51 -39.20 -9.50
CA CYS A 65 18.42 -38.73 -8.11
C CYS A 65 16.96 -38.71 -7.65
N ASP A 66 16.29 -39.85 -7.77
CA ASP A 66 15.04 -40.10 -7.05
C ASP A 66 15.38 -40.86 -5.77
N SER A 67 15.01 -40.26 -4.66
CA SER A 67 14.96 -40.85 -3.31
C SER A 67 16.26 -40.83 -2.49
N ALA A 68 16.57 -39.69 -1.88
CA ALA A 68 17.04 -39.54 -0.50
C ALA A 68 17.63 -38.16 -0.16
N CYS A 69 17.13 -37.06 -0.72
CA CYS A 69 17.21 -35.77 -0.07
C CYS A 69 15.78 -35.36 0.22
N GLY A 70 15.38 -35.49 1.47
CA GLY A 70 14.15 -34.89 1.97
C GLY A 70 14.32 -33.37 1.98
N CYS A 71 14.18 -32.77 0.83
CA CYS A 71 13.63 -31.43 0.77
C CYS A 71 12.14 -31.67 0.93
N ASP A 72 11.62 -31.42 2.13
CA ASP A 72 10.19 -31.27 2.32
C ASP A 72 9.73 -30.22 1.31
N SER A 73 9.23 -30.71 0.20
CA SER A 73 8.40 -29.96 -0.72
C SER A 73 7.05 -29.76 -0.04
N GLY A 74 7.07 -28.96 1.01
CA GLY A 74 5.89 -28.32 1.52
C GLY A 74 5.64 -27.14 0.63
N CYS A 75 4.56 -27.17 -0.09
CA CYS A 75 3.80 -26.12 -0.74
C CYS A 75 3.61 -26.34 -2.24
N ASP A 76 3.13 -27.50 -2.62
CA ASP A 76 2.43 -27.66 -3.87
C ASP A 76 1.05 -28.25 -3.58
N SER A 77 0.16 -27.40 -3.10
CA SER A 77 -1.28 -27.61 -3.25
C SER A 77 -1.91 -26.24 -3.45
N GLY A 78 -1.76 -25.74 -4.67
CA GLY A 78 -2.62 -24.68 -5.15
C GLY A 78 -4.08 -25.07 -4.82
N CYS A 79 -4.84 -24.13 -4.24
CA CYS A 79 -6.29 -24.25 -4.08
C CYS A 79 -6.93 -24.56 -5.43
N GLY A 80 -7.01 -25.80 -5.78
CA GLY A 80 -7.45 -26.29 -7.10
C GLY A 80 -8.94 -26.29 -7.31
N SER A 81 -9.76 -25.76 -6.41
CA SER A 81 -11.17 -25.53 -6.69
C SER A 81 -11.82 -24.63 -5.64
N LEU A 82 -12.62 -23.67 -6.09
CA LEU A 82 -13.52 -22.84 -5.27
C LEU A 82 -14.49 -23.65 -4.36
N GLY A 83 -14.40 -24.98 -4.35
CA GLY A 83 -15.25 -25.89 -3.59
C GLY A 83 -14.69 -26.32 -2.23
N ASP A 84 -13.40 -26.12 -1.97
CA ASP A 84 -12.76 -26.60 -0.75
C ASP A 84 -12.65 -25.55 0.36
N CYS A 85 -13.00 -24.31 0.11
CA CYS A 85 -13.07 -23.27 1.14
C CYS A 85 -14.41 -23.37 1.88
N SER A 86 -14.42 -24.05 3.01
CA SER A 86 -15.58 -24.08 3.91
C SER A 86 -15.66 -22.79 4.71
N LEU A 87 -16.75 -22.03 4.57
CA LEU A 87 -17.03 -20.81 5.35
C LEU A 87 -17.07 -21.01 6.87
N PHE A 88 -17.08 -22.28 7.36
CA PHE A 88 -17.31 -22.60 8.77
C PHE A 88 -16.35 -23.66 9.37
N GLY A 89 -15.29 -24.01 8.69
CA GLY A 89 -14.31 -24.95 9.24
C GLY A 89 -13.51 -25.66 8.15
N GLY A 90 -12.33 -25.20 7.93
CA GLY A 90 -11.30 -25.69 7.01
C GLY A 90 -10.22 -24.64 6.87
N ASP A 91 -9.06 -25.01 6.45
CA ASP A 91 -7.95 -24.09 6.22
C ASP A 91 -8.44 -22.95 5.32
N CYS A 92 -8.44 -21.72 5.82
CA CYS A 92 -8.73 -20.56 5.01
C CYS A 92 -7.54 -20.39 4.07
N CYS A 93 -7.78 -20.55 2.76
CA CYS A 93 -6.75 -20.37 1.73
C CYS A 93 -6.50 -18.87 1.53
N HIS A 94 -5.66 -18.28 2.39
CA HIS A 94 -5.40 -16.86 2.36
C HIS A 94 -3.92 -16.50 2.35
N ASP A 95 -3.04 -17.45 2.04
CA ASP A 95 -1.63 -17.27 2.28
C ASP A 95 -0.93 -16.38 1.26
N ASP A 96 -1.36 -16.35 -0.01
CA ASP A 96 -0.72 -15.53 -1.05
C ASP A 96 -1.74 -14.83 -1.96
N PRO A 97 -1.47 -13.59 -2.38
CA PRO A 97 -2.30 -12.91 -3.39
C PRO A 97 -2.36 -13.74 -4.67
N PHE A 98 -3.56 -13.91 -5.20
CA PHE A 98 -3.74 -14.61 -6.47
C PHE A 98 -3.04 -13.86 -7.60
N THR A 99 -2.10 -14.52 -8.28
CA THR A 99 -1.45 -14.02 -9.49
C THR A 99 -1.99 -14.73 -10.72
N LEU A 100 -2.28 -13.96 -11.78
CA LEU A 100 -2.92 -14.50 -13.00
C LEU A 100 -2.06 -15.53 -13.74
N PHE A 101 -0.74 -15.42 -13.69
CA PHE A 101 0.19 -16.25 -14.47
C PHE A 101 1.36 -16.77 -13.63
N GLY A 102 1.30 -16.62 -12.30
CA GLY A 102 2.47 -16.78 -11.46
C GLY A 102 3.53 -15.71 -11.75
N ASP A 103 4.74 -15.90 -11.24
CA ASP A 103 5.87 -15.06 -11.60
C ASP A 103 6.43 -15.45 -12.97
N VAL A 104 6.48 -14.51 -13.91
CA VAL A 104 7.06 -14.72 -15.23
C VAL A 104 8.22 -13.75 -15.44
N GLY A 105 9.42 -14.23 -15.19
CA GLY A 105 10.65 -13.44 -15.37
C GLY A 105 10.78 -12.28 -14.37
N GLY A 106 10.32 -12.49 -13.13
CA GLY A 106 10.31 -11.48 -12.08
C GLY A 106 9.16 -10.49 -12.18
N VAL A 107 8.18 -10.72 -13.07
CA VAL A 107 6.99 -9.88 -13.19
C VAL A 107 5.78 -10.66 -12.67
N SER A 108 5.08 -10.10 -11.68
CA SER A 108 3.79 -10.57 -11.20
C SER A 108 2.66 -9.73 -11.79
N VAL A 109 1.56 -10.40 -12.15
CA VAL A 109 0.32 -9.75 -12.61
C VAL A 109 -0.81 -10.22 -11.72
N GLY A 110 -1.47 -9.31 -11.05
CA GLY A 110 -2.54 -9.61 -10.10
C GLY A 110 -3.66 -8.58 -10.14
N GLY A 111 -4.58 -8.71 -9.21
CA GLY A 111 -5.68 -7.79 -9.07
C GLY A 111 -6.78 -8.33 -8.15
N TRP A 112 -7.82 -7.52 -7.94
CA TRP A 112 -8.97 -7.85 -7.11
C TRP A 112 -10.26 -7.23 -7.64
N VAL A 113 -11.36 -7.64 -7.05
CA VAL A 113 -12.67 -7.04 -7.29
C VAL A 113 -13.30 -6.74 -5.93
N GLN A 114 -13.67 -5.48 -5.72
CA GLN A 114 -14.44 -5.05 -4.55
C GLN A 114 -15.87 -4.67 -4.96
N LEU A 115 -16.83 -5.37 -4.38
CA LEU A 115 -18.25 -5.02 -4.45
C LEU A 115 -18.70 -4.53 -3.08
N GLY A 116 -19.57 -3.53 -3.02
CA GLY A 116 -20.02 -3.02 -1.76
C GLY A 116 -21.39 -2.37 -1.80
N TYR A 117 -21.97 -2.21 -0.63
CA TYR A 117 -23.20 -1.50 -0.36
C TYR A 117 -23.10 -0.72 0.95
N HIS A 118 -23.54 0.50 0.95
CA HIS A 118 -23.66 1.31 2.16
C HIS A 118 -24.98 2.07 2.18
N SER A 119 -25.59 2.18 3.35
CA SER A 119 -26.88 2.86 3.54
C SER A 119 -26.74 4.36 3.80
N ARG A 120 -25.52 4.86 4.01
CA ARG A 120 -25.22 6.28 4.23
C ARG A 120 -23.90 6.64 3.60
N GLY A 121 -23.89 7.72 2.85
CA GLY A 121 -22.63 8.31 2.38
C GLY A 121 -21.85 8.95 3.53
N ASN A 122 -20.54 8.86 3.48
CA ASN A 122 -19.65 9.53 4.42
C ASN A 122 -18.48 10.27 3.75
N SER A 123 -18.52 10.48 2.47
CA SER A 123 -17.53 11.15 1.61
C SER A 123 -16.95 10.22 0.54
N LEU A 124 -15.75 10.55 0.01
CA LEU A 124 -15.06 9.82 -1.06
C LEU A 124 -15.12 8.30 -0.86
N PHE A 125 -15.18 7.53 -1.93
CA PHE A 125 -15.35 6.08 -1.99
C PHE A 125 -16.72 5.58 -1.47
N ASN A 126 -17.36 6.28 -0.52
CA ASN A 126 -18.67 5.96 0.03
C ASN A 126 -19.69 7.11 -0.19
N SER A 127 -19.67 7.75 -1.35
CA SER A 127 -20.51 8.90 -1.68
C SER A 127 -21.90 8.53 -2.25
N ARG A 128 -22.12 7.27 -2.62
CA ARG A 128 -23.31 6.78 -3.34
C ARG A 128 -24.09 5.76 -2.50
N PRO A 129 -24.86 6.22 -1.48
CA PRO A 129 -25.61 5.31 -0.61
C PRO A 129 -26.77 4.64 -1.33
N ASP A 130 -27.22 3.51 -0.77
CA ASP A 130 -28.39 2.73 -1.17
C ASP A 130 -28.29 1.98 -2.50
N ASP A 131 -27.06 1.93 -3.09
CA ASP A 131 -26.77 1.17 -4.31
C ASP A 131 -25.73 0.07 -4.07
N LEU A 132 -25.88 -1.07 -4.76
CA LEU A 132 -24.83 -2.06 -4.87
C LEU A 132 -23.84 -1.60 -5.94
N GLN A 133 -22.60 -1.46 -5.57
CA GLN A 133 -21.56 -0.86 -6.40
C GLN A 133 -20.41 -1.83 -6.66
N LEU A 134 -19.81 -1.75 -7.84
CA LEU A 134 -18.46 -2.21 -8.11
C LEU A 134 -17.52 -1.04 -7.75
N HIS A 135 -16.90 -1.11 -6.58
CA HIS A 135 -15.94 -0.10 -6.13
C HIS A 135 -14.66 -0.17 -6.93
N GLN A 136 -14.05 -1.36 -6.93
CA GLN A 136 -12.75 -1.58 -7.55
C GLN A 136 -12.77 -2.87 -8.39
N ALA A 137 -12.51 -2.76 -9.67
CA ALA A 137 -11.99 -3.83 -10.50
C ALA A 137 -10.55 -3.43 -10.83
N TRP A 138 -9.60 -4.01 -10.10
CA TRP A 138 -8.19 -3.63 -10.09
C TRP A 138 -7.34 -4.65 -10.82
N LEU A 139 -6.40 -4.17 -11.61
CA LEU A 139 -5.37 -4.95 -12.27
C LEU A 139 -4.03 -4.26 -12.09
N TYR A 140 -2.98 -5.01 -11.74
CA TYR A 140 -1.62 -4.50 -11.69
C TYR A 140 -0.63 -5.44 -12.36
N ALA A 141 0.48 -4.87 -12.78
CA ALA A 141 1.69 -5.60 -13.17
C ALA A 141 2.89 -4.95 -12.48
N GLU A 142 3.70 -5.76 -11.81
CA GLU A 142 4.83 -5.30 -11.00
C GLU A 142 6.05 -6.19 -11.20
N LYS A 143 7.22 -5.56 -11.32
CA LYS A 143 8.51 -6.14 -11.06
C LYS A 143 9.11 -5.41 -9.87
N ALA A 144 9.09 -6.05 -8.71
CA ALA A 144 9.81 -5.54 -7.54
C ALA A 144 11.32 -5.56 -7.81
N ILE A 145 12.07 -4.61 -7.23
CA ILE A 145 13.53 -4.60 -7.33
C ILE A 145 14.14 -5.54 -6.28
N ASP A 146 15.22 -6.20 -6.67
CA ASP A 146 16.08 -6.97 -5.76
C ASP A 146 17.51 -6.42 -5.84
N THR A 147 17.90 -5.67 -4.83
CA THR A 147 19.22 -5.04 -4.76
C THR A 147 20.26 -5.89 -4.02
N SER A 148 19.92 -7.09 -3.55
CA SER A 148 20.79 -7.99 -2.81
C SER A 148 22.06 -8.39 -3.60
N CYS A 149 21.93 -8.49 -4.92
CA CYS A 149 23.04 -8.79 -5.83
C CYS A 149 23.61 -7.55 -6.56
N GLY A 150 23.23 -6.32 -6.16
CA GLY A 150 23.73 -5.09 -6.75
C GLY A 150 22.65 -4.21 -7.37
N PHE A 151 22.90 -3.66 -8.57
CA PHE A 151 21.92 -2.80 -9.24
C PHE A 151 20.78 -3.63 -9.84
N ASP A 152 19.56 -3.22 -9.54
CA ASP A 152 18.35 -3.74 -10.22
C ASP A 152 17.42 -2.60 -10.63
N ILE A 153 16.53 -2.92 -11.57
CA ILE A 153 15.47 -2.02 -12.04
C ILE A 153 14.15 -2.76 -12.12
N GLY A 154 13.11 -2.15 -11.61
CA GLY A 154 11.75 -2.65 -11.61
C GLY A 154 10.75 -1.56 -11.92
N GLY A 155 9.52 -1.76 -11.54
CA GLY A 155 8.44 -0.79 -11.71
C GLY A 155 7.07 -1.43 -11.61
N ARG A 156 6.05 -0.59 -11.57
CA ARG A 156 4.66 -1.01 -11.42
C ARG A 156 3.73 -0.17 -12.27
N ILE A 157 2.69 -0.81 -12.77
CA ILE A 157 1.53 -0.16 -13.39
C ILE A 157 0.26 -0.72 -12.77
N ASP A 158 -0.63 0.16 -12.34
CA ASP A 158 -1.95 -0.15 -11.80
C ASP A 158 -3.03 0.47 -12.67
N TYR A 159 -4.12 -0.27 -12.83
CA TYR A 159 -5.32 0.19 -13.49
C TYR A 159 -6.54 -0.16 -12.66
N ILE A 160 -7.43 0.80 -12.48
CA ILE A 160 -8.71 0.61 -11.79
C ILE A 160 -9.88 1.02 -12.69
N TYR A 161 -10.95 0.23 -12.62
CA TYR A 161 -12.30 0.57 -13.07
C TYR A 161 -13.27 0.40 -11.92
N GLY A 162 -14.14 1.38 -11.72
CA GLY A 162 -15.15 1.31 -10.66
C GLY A 162 -15.62 2.68 -10.20
N THR A 163 -16.40 2.73 -9.12
CA THR A 163 -16.84 3.99 -8.52
C THR A 163 -15.67 4.73 -7.86
N ASP A 164 -14.71 4.00 -7.31
CA ASP A 164 -13.55 4.58 -6.62
C ASP A 164 -12.53 5.20 -7.57
N SER A 165 -12.60 4.85 -8.87
CA SER A 165 -11.68 5.40 -9.85
C SER A 165 -11.79 6.91 -10.00
N GLN A 166 -13.00 7.48 -9.93
CA GLN A 166 -13.20 8.92 -10.04
C GLN A 166 -12.56 9.68 -8.87
N ASP A 167 -12.56 9.07 -7.67
CA ASP A 167 -11.95 9.63 -6.47
C ASP A 167 -10.43 9.40 -6.44
N THR A 168 -9.92 8.48 -7.29
CA THR A 168 -8.50 8.11 -7.36
C THR A 168 -7.77 8.80 -8.53
N GLN A 169 -8.49 9.32 -9.51
CA GLN A 169 -7.92 10.07 -10.64
C GLN A 169 -7.03 11.20 -10.14
N ALA A 170 -5.92 11.44 -10.84
CA ALA A 170 -5.08 12.59 -10.55
C ALA A 170 -5.81 13.90 -10.88
N PHE A 171 -5.63 14.87 -10.02
CA PHE A 171 -6.10 16.23 -10.25
C PHE A 171 -5.02 17.04 -10.96
N GLY A 172 -5.29 18.23 -11.35
CA GLY A 172 -4.34 19.11 -11.99
C GLY A 172 -5.04 20.31 -12.62
N THR A 173 -4.24 21.28 -13.05
CA THR A 173 -4.75 22.47 -13.74
C THR A 173 -5.04 22.24 -15.21
N ASP A 174 -4.43 21.22 -15.82
CA ASP A 174 -4.70 20.84 -17.20
C ASP A 174 -5.83 19.78 -17.23
N PRO A 175 -7.00 20.09 -17.81
CA PRO A 175 -8.09 19.12 -17.95
C PRO A 175 -7.75 17.95 -18.87
N ARG A 176 -6.59 17.96 -19.53
CA ARG A 176 -6.06 16.85 -20.33
C ARG A 176 -4.96 16.08 -19.59
N GLY A 177 -4.75 16.41 -18.29
CA GLY A 177 -3.73 15.80 -17.48
C GLY A 177 -4.02 14.34 -17.18
N TRP A 178 -3.02 13.51 -17.27
CA TRP A 178 -2.93 12.09 -16.94
C TRP A 178 -4.25 11.31 -17.20
N ASP A 179 -4.92 10.87 -16.13
CA ASP A 179 -6.18 10.12 -16.15
C ASP A 179 -7.40 10.96 -15.73
N ASN A 180 -7.21 12.23 -15.42
CA ASN A 180 -8.27 13.12 -14.99
C ASN A 180 -9.40 13.20 -16.03
N GLY A 181 -10.63 12.94 -15.59
CA GLY A 181 -11.82 12.94 -16.44
C GLY A 181 -12.00 11.70 -17.32
N TRP A 182 -11.33 10.59 -17.00
CA TRP A 182 -11.58 9.30 -17.64
C TRP A 182 -12.86 8.64 -17.10
N ASP A 183 -13.94 9.41 -17.07
CA ASP A 183 -15.22 8.99 -16.52
C ASP A 183 -16.03 8.16 -17.52
N ASN A 184 -16.79 7.22 -16.98
CA ASN A 184 -17.77 6.44 -17.72
C ASN A 184 -19.16 6.67 -17.10
N GLY A 185 -19.77 7.78 -17.47
CA GLY A 185 -21.04 8.25 -16.88
C GLY A 185 -20.83 9.04 -15.60
N ALA A 186 -21.83 9.03 -14.72
CA ALA A 186 -21.85 9.85 -13.50
C ALA A 186 -21.10 9.21 -12.34
N ASP A 187 -21.01 7.88 -12.32
CA ASP A 187 -20.63 7.13 -11.11
C ASP A 187 -19.40 6.25 -11.29
N TYR A 188 -19.05 5.91 -12.50
CA TYR A 188 -17.94 5.01 -12.83
C TYR A 188 -16.86 5.73 -13.61
N GLY A 189 -15.66 5.24 -13.57
CA GLY A 189 -14.55 5.77 -14.33
C GLY A 189 -13.39 4.80 -14.42
N HIS A 190 -12.26 5.32 -14.86
CA HIS A 190 -10.99 4.63 -14.97
C HIS A 190 -9.90 5.50 -14.35
N ALA A 191 -8.88 4.88 -13.77
CA ALA A 191 -7.67 5.59 -13.33
C ALA A 191 -6.42 4.73 -13.50
N LEU A 192 -5.28 5.40 -13.52
CA LEU A 192 -3.94 4.81 -13.48
C LEU A 192 -3.20 5.31 -12.24
N PRO A 193 -3.53 4.81 -11.05
CA PRO A 193 -3.04 5.37 -9.78
C PRO A 193 -1.55 5.15 -9.56
N GLN A 194 -0.95 4.18 -10.25
CA GLN A 194 0.49 3.98 -10.22
C GLN A 194 1.03 3.67 -11.61
N VAL A 195 2.04 4.40 -12.03
CA VAL A 195 2.88 4.12 -13.21
C VAL A 195 4.27 4.66 -12.92
N TYR A 196 5.17 3.81 -12.44
CA TYR A 196 6.51 4.22 -12.11
C TYR A 196 7.56 3.18 -12.50
N VAL A 197 8.78 3.64 -12.62
CA VAL A 197 9.99 2.82 -12.66
C VAL A 197 10.73 3.02 -11.36
N GLU A 198 11.32 1.97 -10.83
CA GLU A 198 12.18 2.00 -9.66
C GLU A 198 13.55 1.43 -10.00
N ALA A 199 14.60 2.10 -9.57
CA ALA A 199 15.97 1.64 -9.72
C ALA A 199 16.67 1.67 -8.36
N GLY A 200 17.41 0.61 -8.03
CA GLY A 200 18.06 0.49 -6.74
C GLY A 200 19.47 -0.10 -6.81
N TYR A 201 20.25 0.20 -5.78
CA TYR A 201 21.58 -0.38 -5.55
C TYR A 201 21.88 -0.42 -4.04
N GLY A 202 22.13 -1.60 -3.50
CA GLY A 202 22.31 -1.79 -2.07
C GLY A 202 21.09 -1.25 -1.29
N ASP A 203 21.32 -0.36 -0.35
CA ASP A 203 20.30 0.17 0.56
C ASP A 203 19.52 1.37 0.00
N LEU A 204 19.82 1.81 -1.23
CA LEU A 204 19.20 2.98 -1.86
C LEU A 204 18.38 2.57 -3.08
N SER A 205 17.13 3.02 -3.13
CA SER A 205 16.30 2.98 -4.34
C SER A 205 15.69 4.35 -4.66
N VAL A 206 15.27 4.53 -5.91
CA VAL A 206 14.58 5.73 -6.38
C VAL A 206 13.43 5.33 -7.29
N LYS A 207 12.20 5.71 -6.92
CA LYS A 207 11.01 5.69 -7.75
C LYS A 207 10.94 6.94 -8.61
N LEU A 208 10.58 6.77 -9.89
CA LEU A 208 10.37 7.84 -10.86
C LEU A 208 9.06 7.60 -11.60
N GLY A 209 8.12 8.52 -11.48
CA GLY A 209 6.81 8.41 -12.14
C GLY A 209 5.66 8.85 -11.25
N HIS A 210 4.51 8.22 -11.43
CA HIS A 210 3.30 8.41 -10.65
C HIS A 210 3.14 7.24 -9.66
N PHE A 211 3.02 7.53 -8.37
CA PHE A 211 3.04 6.53 -7.30
C PHE A 211 2.21 6.98 -6.09
N TYR A 212 1.80 6.02 -5.26
CA TYR A 212 1.10 6.32 -4.01
C TYR A 212 1.96 7.11 -3.04
N THR A 213 1.28 7.94 -2.26
CA THR A 213 1.88 8.67 -1.14
C THR A 213 2.49 7.71 -0.11
N ILE A 214 3.41 8.24 0.69
CA ILE A 214 3.91 7.60 1.92
C ILE A 214 3.22 8.16 3.19
N ILE A 215 2.17 8.95 3.03
CA ILE A 215 1.49 9.69 4.09
C ILE A 215 0.20 8.95 4.46
N GLY A 216 -0.06 8.81 5.76
CA GLY A 216 -1.27 8.16 6.26
C GLY A 216 -1.12 6.66 6.55
N TYR A 217 -2.16 6.09 7.14
CA TYR A 217 -2.26 4.66 7.45
C TYR A 217 -3.18 3.94 6.47
N GLU A 218 -4.36 4.50 6.18
CA GLU A 218 -5.28 3.94 5.21
C GLU A 218 -4.83 4.24 3.77
N VAL A 219 -5.12 3.34 2.86
CA VAL A 219 -4.72 3.41 1.46
C VAL A 219 -5.93 3.30 0.51
N VAL A 220 -5.73 3.57 -0.78
CA VAL A 220 -6.80 3.48 -1.79
C VAL A 220 -7.17 2.03 -2.08
N THR A 221 -6.21 1.12 -2.03
CA THR A 221 -6.36 -0.31 -2.33
C THR A 221 -7.21 -1.01 -1.28
N ALA A 222 -8.35 -1.56 -1.69
CA ALA A 222 -9.32 -2.16 -0.77
C ALA A 222 -8.79 -3.35 0.05
N PRO A 223 -7.96 -4.25 -0.49
CA PRO A 223 -7.42 -5.38 0.28
C PRO A 223 -6.54 -4.96 1.47
N ASP A 224 -5.91 -3.79 1.38
CA ASP A 224 -4.96 -3.31 2.37
C ASP A 224 -5.62 -2.51 3.51
N ASN A 225 -6.95 -2.37 3.49
CA ASN A 225 -7.72 -1.68 4.52
C ASN A 225 -8.62 -2.65 5.28
N PHE A 226 -8.58 -2.60 6.61
CA PHE A 226 -9.48 -3.40 7.45
C PHE A 226 -10.93 -2.96 7.34
N PHE A 227 -11.18 -1.64 7.24
CA PHE A 227 -12.53 -1.08 7.20
C PHE A 227 -12.98 -0.78 5.78
N TYR A 228 -14.25 -1.05 5.48
CA TYR A 228 -14.89 -0.68 4.22
C TYR A 228 -14.98 0.85 4.02
N SER A 229 -15.12 1.61 5.11
CA SER A 229 -15.13 3.08 5.08
C SER A 229 -13.78 3.62 5.50
N HIS A 230 -13.35 4.71 4.89
CA HIS A 230 -12.10 5.38 5.21
C HIS A 230 -12.23 6.46 6.28
N ALA A 231 -11.09 6.83 6.87
CA ALA A 231 -10.99 7.90 7.86
C ALA A 231 -11.15 9.29 7.24
N TYR A 232 -11.63 10.25 8.03
CA TYR A 232 -11.74 11.65 7.58
C TYR A 232 -10.40 12.28 7.24
N THR A 233 -9.30 11.87 7.87
CA THR A 233 -7.96 12.33 7.55
C THR A 233 -7.58 11.95 6.14
N MET A 234 -7.81 10.70 5.74
CA MET A 234 -7.54 10.22 4.39
C MET A 234 -8.26 11.04 3.33
N TYR A 235 -9.53 11.39 3.54
CA TYR A 235 -10.30 12.16 2.55
C TYR A 235 -9.86 13.62 2.43
N ASN A 236 -9.49 14.24 3.55
CA ASN A 236 -9.45 15.70 3.63
C ASN A 236 -8.07 16.24 3.92
N SER A 237 -7.14 15.40 4.41
CA SER A 237 -5.83 15.83 4.88
C SER A 237 -4.66 15.13 4.20
N GLU A 238 -4.90 14.05 3.47
CA GLU A 238 -3.85 13.22 2.89
C GLU A 238 -3.91 13.25 1.37
N PRO A 239 -2.76 13.30 0.65
CA PRO A 239 -2.71 13.00 -0.77
C PRO A 239 -2.87 11.50 -1.00
N PHE A 240 -3.41 11.10 -2.15
CA PHE A 240 -3.43 9.70 -2.54
C PHE A 240 -2.21 9.34 -3.36
N THR A 241 -1.82 10.25 -4.27
CA THR A 241 -0.74 10.00 -5.22
C THR A 241 0.17 11.22 -5.37
N HIS A 242 1.35 10.94 -5.88
CA HIS A 242 2.32 11.97 -6.31
C HIS A 242 2.94 11.58 -7.65
N THR A 243 3.34 12.58 -8.41
CA THR A 243 4.19 12.39 -9.58
C THR A 243 5.52 13.05 -9.35
N GLY A 244 6.62 12.33 -9.55
CA GLY A 244 7.96 12.89 -9.32
C GLY A 244 9.01 11.83 -9.09
N ALA A 245 9.94 12.14 -8.17
CA ALA A 245 11.02 11.26 -7.75
C ALA A 245 10.99 11.09 -6.23
N LEU A 246 11.04 9.86 -5.75
CA LEU A 246 11.12 9.52 -4.32
C LEU A 246 12.27 8.53 -4.10
N ALA A 247 13.25 8.93 -3.33
CA ALA A 247 14.32 8.07 -2.85
C ALA A 247 13.92 7.40 -1.54
N THR A 248 14.23 6.12 -1.42
CA THR A 248 14.15 5.30 -0.21
C THR A 248 15.54 4.84 0.17
N TYR A 249 15.93 5.07 1.41
CA TYR A 249 17.24 4.66 1.93
C TYR A 249 17.07 3.87 3.22
N ASN A 250 17.43 2.60 3.19
CA ASN A 250 17.47 1.72 4.35
C ASN A 250 18.75 2.01 5.13
N ALA A 251 18.67 2.92 6.10
CA ALA A 251 19.82 3.35 6.89
C ALA A 251 20.30 2.28 7.88
N SER A 252 19.41 1.39 8.30
CA SER A 252 19.67 0.17 9.06
C SER A 252 18.48 -0.78 8.90
N ASP A 253 18.55 -1.96 9.50
CA ASP A 253 17.44 -2.92 9.55
C ASP A 253 16.18 -2.32 10.20
N ASP A 254 16.35 -1.35 11.11
CA ASP A 254 15.26 -0.75 11.87
C ASP A 254 14.90 0.67 11.40
N LEU A 255 15.61 1.26 10.42
CA LEU A 255 15.42 2.66 10.02
C LEU A 255 15.44 2.84 8.51
N THR A 256 14.33 3.27 7.96
CA THR A 256 14.18 3.68 6.57
C THR A 256 13.92 5.19 6.48
N LEU A 257 14.60 5.86 5.56
CA LEU A 257 14.46 7.30 5.29
C LEU A 257 13.90 7.52 3.89
N TYR A 258 13.05 8.52 3.74
CA TYR A 258 12.42 8.91 2.48
C TYR A 258 12.70 10.36 2.16
N GLY A 259 12.95 10.66 0.89
CA GLY A 259 13.11 12.03 0.45
C GLY A 259 12.97 12.19 -1.05
N GLY A 260 12.17 13.15 -1.47
CA GLY A 260 11.85 13.32 -2.87
C GLY A 260 11.37 14.71 -3.25
N TYR A 261 11.18 14.87 -4.55
CA TYR A 261 10.57 16.05 -5.16
C TYR A 261 9.40 15.59 -6.02
N VAL A 262 8.25 16.24 -5.83
CA VAL A 262 7.01 15.88 -6.52
C VAL A 262 6.34 17.12 -7.13
N LEU A 263 5.59 16.90 -8.19
CA LEU A 263 4.87 17.95 -8.95
C LEU A 263 3.56 18.38 -8.24
N GLY A 264 3.48 18.18 -6.93
CA GLY A 264 2.34 18.55 -6.10
C GLY A 264 1.63 17.38 -5.46
N TRP A 265 0.36 17.62 -5.16
CA TRP A 265 -0.56 16.76 -4.42
C TRP A 265 -1.61 16.20 -5.37
N ASP A 266 -1.78 14.90 -5.46
CA ASP A 266 -2.70 14.22 -6.38
C ASP A 266 -2.60 14.72 -7.83
N SER A 267 -1.40 15.08 -8.27
CA SER A 267 -1.14 15.56 -9.63
C SER A 267 -0.66 14.43 -10.53
N GLY A 268 -1.11 14.46 -11.80
CA GLY A 268 -0.56 13.61 -12.84
C GLY A 268 0.82 14.11 -13.33
N PHE A 269 1.12 13.88 -14.61
CA PHE A 269 2.39 14.31 -15.21
C PHE A 269 2.38 15.79 -15.64
N ASP A 270 1.54 16.59 -15.03
CA ASP A 270 1.47 18.03 -15.22
C ASP A 270 2.35 18.75 -14.22
N ASP A 271 2.88 19.91 -14.61
CA ASP A 271 3.54 20.84 -13.68
C ASP A 271 2.47 21.59 -12.86
N ASN A 272 1.80 20.89 -11.97
CA ASN A 272 0.73 21.42 -11.14
C ASN A 272 1.28 22.11 -9.87
N GLY A 273 2.39 21.61 -9.31
CA GLY A 273 2.99 22.15 -8.09
C GLY A 273 4.47 21.80 -7.96
N ASP A 274 5.06 22.22 -6.85
CA ASP A 274 6.43 21.90 -6.45
C ASP A 274 6.44 21.61 -4.95
N ALA A 275 6.65 20.38 -4.56
CA ALA A 275 6.66 20.02 -3.15
C ALA A 275 7.79 19.03 -2.84
N PHE A 276 8.27 19.11 -1.62
CA PHE A 276 9.05 18.06 -1.00
C PHE A 276 8.11 16.97 -0.49
N LEU A 277 8.47 15.72 -0.70
CA LEU A 277 7.86 14.56 -0.07
C LEU A 277 8.94 13.79 0.67
N GLY A 278 8.73 13.44 1.93
CA GLY A 278 9.71 12.66 2.66
C GLY A 278 9.26 12.25 4.05
N GLY A 279 10.13 11.52 4.74
CA GLY A 279 9.81 10.99 6.06
C GLY A 279 10.83 9.98 6.55
N ALA A 280 10.43 9.27 7.60
CA ALA A 280 11.19 8.16 8.17
C ALA A 280 10.25 7.13 8.78
N SER A 281 10.64 5.87 8.70
CA SER A 281 10.00 4.78 9.44
C SER A 281 11.04 4.09 10.32
N ALA A 282 10.71 3.87 11.58
CA ALA A 282 11.60 3.27 12.55
C ALA A 282 10.90 2.15 13.34
N ALA A 283 11.44 0.94 13.30
CA ALA A 283 11.10 -0.11 14.25
C ALA A 283 11.76 0.24 15.59
N LEU A 284 10.97 0.76 16.52
CA LEU A 284 11.46 1.16 17.85
C LEU A 284 11.65 -0.04 18.76
N THR A 285 10.86 -1.06 18.56
CA THR A 285 10.96 -2.39 19.19
C THR A 285 10.45 -3.43 18.19
N ASP A 286 10.58 -4.72 18.52
CA ASP A 286 10.02 -5.82 17.71
C ASP A 286 8.49 -5.69 17.47
N ASP A 287 7.80 -4.97 18.37
CA ASP A 287 6.34 -4.84 18.34
C ASP A 287 5.85 -3.43 17.96
N LEU A 288 6.73 -2.44 17.84
CA LEU A 288 6.33 -1.03 17.63
C LEU A 288 7.10 -0.39 16.49
N THR A 289 6.38 -0.02 15.44
CA THR A 289 6.89 0.80 14.34
C THR A 289 6.31 2.22 14.43
N LEU A 290 7.15 3.22 14.27
CA LEU A 290 6.78 4.62 14.17
C LEU A 290 7.14 5.16 12.81
N THR A 291 6.15 5.69 12.09
CA THR A 291 6.34 6.33 10.79
C THR A 291 5.97 7.81 10.91
N TYR A 292 6.85 8.66 10.41
CA TYR A 292 6.61 10.07 10.16
C TYR A 292 6.72 10.35 8.68
N ALA A 293 5.70 10.94 8.07
CA ALA A 293 5.72 11.34 6.68
C ALA A 293 5.21 12.78 6.52
N THR A 294 5.74 13.51 5.54
CA THR A 294 5.44 14.92 5.36
C THR A 294 5.56 15.35 3.90
N THR A 295 4.76 16.32 3.52
CA THR A 295 4.92 17.08 2.30
C THR A 295 4.82 18.57 2.59
N PHE A 296 5.61 19.37 1.91
CA PHE A 296 5.54 20.83 2.00
C PHE A 296 5.95 21.50 0.69
N GLY A 297 5.35 22.63 0.40
CA GLY A 297 5.61 23.40 -0.81
C GLY A 297 4.32 23.79 -1.51
N ARG A 298 4.38 23.91 -2.84
CA ARG A 298 3.19 24.16 -3.68
C ARG A 298 2.53 22.83 -4.01
N PHE A 299 1.33 22.64 -3.50
CA PHE A 299 0.55 21.43 -3.74
C PHE A 299 -0.12 21.40 -5.11
N GLY A 300 -0.25 22.57 -5.77
CA GLY A 300 -0.91 22.73 -7.05
C GLY A 300 -2.35 23.22 -6.89
N ALA A 301 -3.18 23.01 -7.90
CA ALA A 301 -4.60 23.30 -7.80
C ALA A 301 -5.35 22.11 -7.21
N ASN A 302 -6.16 22.38 -6.19
CA ASN A 302 -7.06 21.38 -5.64
C ASN A 302 -8.22 21.06 -6.62
N PRO A 303 -9.10 20.06 -6.33
CA PRO A 303 -10.22 19.70 -7.22
C PRO A 303 -11.18 20.85 -7.56
N LEU A 304 -11.23 21.92 -6.74
CA LEU A 304 -12.04 23.12 -7.02
C LEU A 304 -11.29 24.13 -7.91
N GLY A 305 -10.04 23.84 -8.30
CA GLY A 305 -9.20 24.73 -9.11
C GLY A 305 -8.57 25.88 -8.31
N THR A 306 -8.58 25.81 -6.99
CA THR A 306 -7.91 26.80 -6.11
C THR A 306 -6.44 26.41 -5.97
N PRO A 307 -5.47 27.32 -6.27
CA PRO A 307 -4.07 27.08 -5.93
C PRO A 307 -3.91 26.82 -4.44
N GLU A 308 -3.04 25.89 -4.10
CA GLU A 308 -2.80 25.50 -2.71
C GLU A 308 -1.32 25.27 -2.46
N GLN A 309 -0.83 25.82 -1.36
CA GLN A 309 0.53 25.60 -0.87
C GLN A 309 0.51 25.47 0.64
N GLY A 310 1.46 24.75 1.21
CA GLY A 310 1.47 24.59 2.67
C GLY A 310 2.39 23.50 3.16
N TYR A 311 2.00 22.95 4.29
CA TYR A 311 2.70 21.91 5.02
C TYR A 311 1.69 20.89 5.53
N MET A 312 2.02 19.61 5.37
CA MET A 312 1.27 18.49 5.91
C MET A 312 2.20 17.48 6.53
N HIS A 313 1.82 16.89 7.64
CA HIS A 313 2.47 15.70 8.16
C HIS A 313 1.47 14.69 8.74
N SER A 314 1.88 13.44 8.69
CA SER A 314 1.25 12.31 9.36
C SER A 314 2.25 11.58 10.25
N ILE A 315 1.79 11.20 11.44
CA ILE A 315 2.51 10.35 12.37
C ILE A 315 1.67 9.10 12.56
N VAL A 316 2.23 7.93 12.25
CA VAL A 316 1.58 6.64 12.44
C VAL A 316 2.42 5.80 13.40
N ALA A 317 1.81 5.33 14.48
CA ALA A 317 2.39 4.33 15.38
C ALA A 317 1.60 3.04 15.26
N ASP A 318 2.25 2.00 14.78
CA ASP A 318 1.69 0.65 14.67
C ASP A 318 2.29 -0.24 15.75
N TYR A 319 1.43 -0.76 16.62
CA TYR A 319 1.80 -1.51 17.81
C TYR A 319 1.12 -2.87 17.88
N ALA A 320 1.89 -3.92 17.70
CA ALA A 320 1.48 -5.29 17.99
C ALA A 320 1.40 -5.51 19.52
N VAL A 321 0.20 -5.26 20.08
CA VAL A 321 -0.04 -5.41 21.53
C VAL A 321 0.13 -6.86 21.98
N SER A 322 -0.21 -7.79 21.10
CA SER A 322 0.00 -9.23 21.24
C SER A 322 -0.10 -9.89 19.85
N ASP A 323 0.20 -11.19 19.76
CA ASP A 323 0.08 -11.98 18.52
C ASP A 323 -1.27 -11.85 17.81
N ASN A 324 -2.32 -11.50 18.55
CA ASN A 324 -3.68 -11.40 18.00
C ASN A 324 -4.28 -9.99 18.09
N LEU A 325 -3.59 -9.02 18.67
CA LEU A 325 -4.14 -7.68 18.92
C LEU A 325 -3.18 -6.61 18.40
N GLN A 326 -3.63 -5.86 17.42
CA GLN A 326 -2.93 -4.70 16.85
C GLN A 326 -3.63 -3.41 17.26
N TYR A 327 -2.86 -2.42 17.64
CA TYR A 327 -3.32 -1.05 17.89
C TYR A 327 -2.55 -0.08 17.00
N ILE A 328 -3.29 0.71 16.22
CA ILE A 328 -2.71 1.75 15.38
C ILE A 328 -3.19 3.11 15.87
N PHE A 329 -2.25 4.03 16.01
CA PHE A 329 -2.51 5.44 16.27
C PHE A 329 -2.00 6.27 15.10
N GLN A 330 -2.84 7.18 14.60
CA GLN A 330 -2.46 8.15 13.57
C GLN A 330 -2.83 9.55 14.03
N SER A 331 -1.97 10.52 13.72
CA SER A 331 -2.23 11.96 13.91
C SER A 331 -1.74 12.74 12.71
N ASP A 332 -2.65 13.51 12.10
CA ASP A 332 -2.39 14.31 10.92
C ASP A 332 -2.62 15.80 11.19
N LEU A 333 -1.79 16.61 10.55
CA LEU A 333 -1.95 18.05 10.52
C LEU A 333 -1.69 18.56 9.10
N LEU A 334 -2.59 19.38 8.59
CA LEU A 334 -2.45 20.10 7.33
C LEU A 334 -2.73 21.58 7.58
N ASP A 335 -1.84 22.43 7.10
CA ASP A 335 -2.01 23.89 7.08
C ASP A 335 -1.62 24.40 5.69
N SER A 336 -2.60 24.94 4.96
CA SER A 336 -2.42 25.40 3.59
C SER A 336 -3.15 26.70 3.29
N ASP A 337 -2.56 27.49 2.39
CA ASP A 337 -3.08 28.76 1.90
C ASP A 337 -3.11 28.81 0.35
N ASP A 338 -3.77 29.85 -0.21
CA ASP A 338 -3.94 30.06 -1.65
C ASP A 338 -2.76 30.80 -2.31
N GLY A 339 -1.64 30.96 -1.61
CA GLY A 339 -0.50 31.77 -2.06
C GLY A 339 -0.69 33.27 -1.90
N ALA A 340 -1.90 33.74 -1.65
CA ALA A 340 -2.20 35.12 -1.27
C ALA A 340 -2.40 35.27 0.27
N GLY A 341 -2.36 34.17 0.98
CA GLY A 341 -2.45 34.08 2.44
C GLY A 341 -3.87 33.87 2.96
N ALA A 342 -4.82 33.49 2.10
CA ALA A 342 -6.12 33.03 2.57
C ALA A 342 -6.04 31.52 2.85
N THR A 343 -6.46 31.11 4.04
CA THR A 343 -6.50 29.70 4.44
C THR A 343 -7.36 28.89 3.48
N VAL A 344 -6.79 27.85 2.88
CA VAL A 344 -7.50 26.87 2.04
C VAL A 344 -7.98 25.71 2.91
N ARG A 345 -7.06 25.05 3.60
CA ARG A 345 -7.35 23.98 4.57
C ARG A 345 -6.49 24.16 5.80
N GLU A 346 -7.11 24.12 6.96
CA GLU A 346 -6.44 23.91 8.24
C GLU A 346 -7.11 22.71 8.92
N THR A 347 -6.40 21.60 9.01
CA THR A 347 -6.99 20.36 9.51
C THR A 347 -6.13 19.74 10.59
N PHE A 348 -6.77 19.09 11.53
CA PHE A 348 -6.12 18.24 12.51
C PHE A 348 -6.98 17.01 12.78
N GLY A 349 -6.36 15.83 12.72
CA GLY A 349 -7.03 14.56 12.93
C GLY A 349 -6.28 13.63 13.85
N ILE A 350 -7.02 12.81 14.56
CA ILE A 350 -6.51 11.66 15.32
C ILE A 350 -7.38 10.46 14.98
N ASN A 351 -6.76 9.39 14.52
CA ASN A 351 -7.39 8.11 14.30
C ASN A 351 -6.78 7.07 15.22
N GLN A 352 -7.61 6.18 15.70
CA GLN A 352 -7.18 5.04 16.50
C GLN A 352 -7.90 3.80 15.99
N TYR A 353 -7.14 2.75 15.76
CA TYR A 353 -7.64 1.46 15.29
C TYR A 353 -7.26 0.39 16.31
N LEU A 354 -8.19 -0.48 16.58
CA LEU A 354 -7.96 -1.68 17.38
C LEU A 354 -8.47 -2.85 16.56
N ILE A 355 -7.56 -3.75 16.18
CA ILE A 355 -7.85 -4.91 15.34
C ILE A 355 -7.48 -6.16 16.12
N TYR A 356 -8.45 -7.08 16.28
CA TYR A 356 -8.28 -8.33 16.99
C TYR A 356 -8.54 -9.51 16.08
N ASN A 357 -7.53 -10.32 15.82
CA ASN A 357 -7.63 -11.57 15.09
C ASN A 357 -8.17 -12.65 16.01
N VAL A 358 -9.43 -13.03 15.81
CA VAL A 358 -10.08 -14.09 16.61
C VAL A 358 -9.51 -15.46 16.28
N ASN A 359 -9.24 -15.67 15.00
CA ASN A 359 -8.54 -16.84 14.42
C ASN A 359 -8.17 -16.49 12.96
N ASP A 360 -7.61 -17.43 12.22
CA ASP A 360 -7.14 -17.26 10.84
C ASP A 360 -8.22 -16.81 9.85
N CYS A 361 -9.51 -16.97 10.19
CA CYS A 361 -10.64 -16.65 9.31
C CYS A 361 -11.46 -15.46 9.80
N TRP A 362 -11.28 -14.98 11.03
CA TRP A 362 -12.14 -13.96 11.63
C TRP A 362 -11.33 -12.92 12.36
N ALA A 363 -11.53 -11.68 12.00
CA ALA A 363 -11.02 -10.54 12.74
C ALA A 363 -12.15 -9.58 13.10
N ALA A 364 -11.97 -8.84 14.18
CA ALA A 364 -12.89 -7.79 14.62
C ALA A 364 -12.10 -6.50 14.86
N GLY A 365 -12.63 -5.37 14.42
CA GLY A 365 -11.97 -4.08 14.58
C GLY A 365 -12.88 -2.97 15.03
N ALA A 366 -12.28 -1.94 15.61
CA ALA A 366 -12.92 -0.69 15.97
C ALA A 366 -12.04 0.47 15.53
N ARG A 367 -12.63 1.47 14.87
CA ARG A 367 -11.98 2.73 14.53
C ARG A 367 -12.63 3.86 15.29
N PHE A 368 -11.83 4.69 15.91
CA PHE A 368 -12.24 5.94 16.54
C PHE A 368 -11.51 7.08 15.86
N GLU A 369 -12.27 8.11 15.46
CA GLU A 369 -11.76 9.28 14.78
C GLU A 369 -12.18 10.56 15.50
N TRP A 370 -11.23 11.49 15.60
CA TRP A 370 -11.50 12.88 15.94
C TRP A 370 -10.87 13.75 14.87
N TYR A 371 -11.70 14.56 14.21
CA TYR A 371 -11.29 15.38 13.08
C TYR A 371 -11.85 16.80 13.19
N ASN A 372 -11.01 17.77 12.93
CA ASN A 372 -11.37 19.18 12.83
C ASN A 372 -10.84 19.77 11.53
N GLN A 373 -11.68 20.52 10.85
CA GLN A 373 -11.32 21.20 9.61
C GLN A 373 -11.86 22.64 9.63
N GLU A 374 -10.98 23.57 9.23
CA GLU A 374 -11.30 24.96 8.97
C GLU A 374 -10.76 25.34 7.58
N GLY A 375 -11.32 26.39 6.97
CA GLY A 375 -10.92 26.89 5.67
C GLY A 375 -12.04 26.96 4.65
N VAL A 376 -11.74 27.38 3.44
CA VAL A 376 -12.70 27.56 2.34
C VAL A 376 -13.00 26.24 1.60
N TYR A 377 -12.09 25.27 1.68
CA TYR A 377 -12.30 23.94 1.14
C TYR A 377 -12.79 23.02 2.26
N SER A 378 -14.10 22.80 2.31
CA SER A 378 -14.70 21.77 3.14
C SER A 378 -15.42 20.77 2.23
N ALA A 379 -15.01 19.51 2.29
CA ALA A 379 -15.66 18.43 1.57
C ALA A 379 -17.08 18.17 2.09
#